data_b856cb4102bde9d1af1749c5d60ebcc6
#
_entry.id   b856cb4102bde9d1af1749c5d60ebcc6
#
_cell.length_a   1.000
_cell.length_b   1.000
_cell.length_c   1.000
_cell.angle_alpha   90.00
_cell.angle_beta   90.00
_cell.angle_gamma   90.00
#
_symmetry.space_group_name_H-M   'P 1'
#
loop_
_entity.id
_entity.type
_entity.pdbx_description
1 polymer ?
#
loop_
_entity_poly.entity_id
_entity_poly.type
_entity_poly.pdbx_seq_one_letter_code
_entity_poly.pdbx_strand_id
1 'polypeptide(L)' 'MDRNEKALHSFGQRLTQLREERNLSIPDLAVRAGLDAGHIGRIEAGEVNILVSTMFKLAKGLGVSPGELL' A
#
# COMPACT_ATOMS: atom_id res chain seq x y z
N MET A 1 1.59 -20.90 10.64
CA MET A 1 1.40 -19.70 9.84
C MET A 1 2.34 -18.61 10.29
N ASP A 2 2.96 -17.99 9.34
CA ASP A 2 3.91 -16.91 9.60
C ASP A 2 3.16 -15.64 9.99
N ARG A 3 3.61 -14.98 11.07
CA ARG A 3 3.03 -13.72 11.50
C ARG A 3 3.20 -12.64 10.43
N ASN A 4 4.27 -12.72 9.63
CA ASN A 4 4.52 -11.76 8.57
C ASN A 4 3.46 -11.82 7.48
N GLU A 5 2.99 -13.01 7.13
CA GLU A 5 1.92 -13.17 6.15
C GLU A 5 0.66 -12.43 6.59
N LYS A 6 0.28 -12.60 7.85
CA LYS A 6 -0.91 -11.96 8.39
C LYS A 6 -0.76 -10.44 8.39
N ALA A 7 0.41 -9.94 8.80
CA ALA A 7 0.68 -8.51 8.81
C ALA A 7 0.67 -7.94 7.39
N LEU A 8 1.22 -8.67 6.43
CA LEU A 8 1.23 -8.23 5.03
C LEU A 8 -0.17 -8.17 4.45
N HIS A 9 -1.02 -9.14 4.77
CA HIS A 9 -2.42 -9.11 4.33
C HIS A 9 -3.17 -7.94 4.94
N SER A 10 -2.99 -7.70 6.24
CA SER A 10 -3.63 -6.56 6.91
C SER A 10 -3.20 -5.24 6.30
N PHE A 11 -1.91 -5.09 6.05
CA PHE A 11 -1.40 -3.87 5.42
C PHE A 11 -1.98 -3.70 4.02
N GLY A 12 -1.99 -4.78 3.23
CA GLY A 12 -2.52 -4.74 1.87
C GLY A 12 -4.00 -4.35 1.84
N GLN A 13 -4.79 -4.89 2.75
CA GLN A 13 -6.22 -4.56 2.84
C GLN A 13 -6.42 -3.10 3.22
N ARG A 14 -5.63 -2.62 4.15
CA ARG A 14 -5.72 -1.22 4.58
C ARG A 14 -5.34 -0.28 3.45
N LEU A 15 -4.28 -0.63 2.71
CA LEU A 15 -3.85 0.15 1.56
C LEU A 15 -4.96 0.21 0.50
N THR A 16 -5.55 -0.94 0.18
CA THR A 16 -6.65 -1.02 -0.77
C THR A 16 -7.81 -0.14 -0.34
N GLN A 17 -8.19 -0.21 0.94
CA GLN A 17 -9.29 0.56 1.49
C GLN A 17 -9.03 2.07 1.33
N LEU A 18 -7.86 2.53 1.74
CA LEU A 18 -7.52 3.96 1.66
C LEU A 18 -7.49 4.45 0.22
N ARG A 19 -6.99 3.60 -0.69
CA ARG A 19 -6.95 3.93 -2.10
C ARG A 19 -8.36 4.07 -2.69
N GLU A 20 -9.21 3.10 -2.41
CA GLU A 20 -10.57 3.07 -2.95
C GLU A 20 -11.42 4.21 -2.39
N GLU A 21 -11.24 4.55 -1.12
CA GLU A 21 -11.94 5.68 -0.52
C GLU A 21 -11.61 7.00 -1.22
N ARG A 22 -10.46 7.07 -1.87
CA ARG A 22 -10.02 8.26 -2.60
C ARG A 22 -10.29 8.18 -4.09
N ASN A 23 -11.01 7.13 -4.51
CA ASN A 23 -11.35 6.91 -5.92
C ASN A 23 -10.10 6.86 -6.82
N LEU A 24 -9.02 6.28 -6.30
CA LEU A 24 -7.78 6.11 -7.04
C LEU A 24 -7.67 4.69 -7.55
N SER A 25 -7.30 4.54 -8.82
CA SER A 25 -6.89 3.24 -9.34
C SER A 25 -5.47 2.93 -8.87
N ILE A 26 -5.04 1.67 -9.04
CA ILE A 26 -3.65 1.32 -8.74
C ILE A 26 -2.68 2.15 -9.59
N PRO A 27 -2.87 2.31 -10.92
CA PRO A 27 -2.01 3.20 -11.69
C PRO A 27 -2.01 4.64 -11.19
N ASP A 28 -3.14 5.17 -10.76
CA ASP A 28 -3.20 6.52 -10.20
C ASP A 28 -2.32 6.65 -8.97
N LEU A 29 -2.43 5.69 -8.05
CA LEU A 29 -1.61 5.71 -6.85
C LEU A 29 -0.13 5.55 -7.19
N ALA A 30 0.19 4.71 -8.17
CA ALA A 30 1.56 4.48 -8.59
C ALA A 30 2.22 5.79 -9.03
N VAL A 31 1.52 6.58 -9.83
CA VAL A 31 2.03 7.87 -10.27
C VAL A 31 2.27 8.80 -9.07
N ARG A 32 1.30 8.88 -8.18
CA ARG A 32 1.38 9.76 -7.01
C ARG A 32 2.50 9.35 -6.06
N ALA A 33 2.68 8.05 -5.87
CA ALA A 33 3.67 7.53 -4.93
C ALA A 33 5.06 7.38 -5.54
N GLY A 34 5.17 7.46 -6.85
CA GLY A 34 6.44 7.21 -7.53
C GLY A 34 6.83 5.75 -7.48
N LEU A 35 5.85 4.85 -7.60
CA LEU A 35 6.06 3.40 -7.52
C LEU A 35 5.51 2.72 -8.77
N ASP A 36 5.95 1.49 -8.98
CA ASP A 36 5.43 0.64 -10.05
C ASP A 36 4.04 0.11 -9.69
N ALA A 37 3.10 0.18 -10.62
CA ALA A 37 1.73 -0.28 -10.38
C ALA A 37 1.67 -1.77 -10.05
N GLY A 38 2.47 -2.59 -10.73
CA GLY A 38 2.51 -4.02 -10.44
C GLY A 38 2.98 -4.31 -9.02
N HIS A 39 3.94 -3.51 -8.53
CA HIS A 39 4.42 -3.63 -7.16
C HIS A 39 3.31 -3.31 -6.16
N ILE A 40 2.55 -2.24 -6.41
CA ILE A 40 1.42 -1.87 -5.55
C ILE A 40 0.39 -3.01 -5.53
N GLY A 41 0.09 -3.60 -6.68
CA GLY A 41 -0.84 -4.73 -6.73
C GLY A 41 -0.39 -5.90 -5.86
N ARG A 42 0.89 -6.22 -5.88
CA ARG A 42 1.44 -7.30 -5.05
C ARG A 42 1.40 -6.93 -3.56
N ILE A 43 1.63 -5.67 -3.23
CA ILE A 43 1.51 -5.20 -1.84
C ILE A 43 0.08 -5.36 -1.35
N GLU A 44 -0.89 -4.94 -2.16
CA GLU A 44 -2.31 -5.04 -1.78
C GLU A 44 -2.75 -6.48 -1.61
N ALA A 45 -2.16 -7.40 -2.38
CA ALA A 45 -2.45 -8.82 -2.26
C ALA A 45 -1.74 -9.49 -1.08
N GLY A 46 -0.86 -8.79 -0.39
CA GLY A 46 -0.12 -9.34 0.74
C GLY A 46 0.98 -10.30 0.32
N GLU A 47 1.49 -10.15 -0.90
CA GLU A 47 2.44 -11.11 -1.47
C GLU A 47 3.91 -10.75 -1.28
N VAL A 48 4.20 -9.52 -0.86
CA VAL A 48 5.57 -9.04 -0.76
C VAL A 48 5.78 -8.28 0.55
N ASN A 49 7.01 -8.32 1.04
CA ASN A 49 7.42 -7.50 2.17
C ASN A 49 7.47 -6.05 1.73
N ILE A 50 7.25 -5.15 2.68
CA ILE A 50 7.24 -3.74 2.37
C ILE A 50 8.39 -3.05 3.11
N LEU A 51 9.10 -2.18 2.40
CA LEU A 51 10.13 -1.36 3.00
C LEU A 51 9.49 -0.13 3.64
N VAL A 52 10.10 0.36 4.70
CA VAL A 52 9.63 1.58 5.37
C VAL A 52 9.56 2.74 4.38
N SER A 53 10.56 2.87 3.51
CA SER A 53 10.57 3.92 2.50
C SER A 53 9.39 3.82 1.54
N THR A 54 9.01 2.58 1.17
CA THR A 54 7.85 2.35 0.31
C THR A 54 6.55 2.75 1.02
N MET A 55 6.45 2.43 2.32
CA MET A 55 5.28 2.83 3.11
C MET A 55 5.12 4.34 3.12
N PHE A 56 6.22 5.08 3.28
CA PHE A 56 6.19 6.53 3.28
C PHE A 56 5.76 7.09 1.92
N LYS A 57 6.23 6.47 0.83
CA LYS A 57 5.82 6.87 -0.52
C LYS A 57 4.32 6.65 -0.75
N LEU A 58 3.80 5.52 -0.28
CA LEU A 58 2.38 5.22 -0.39
C LEU A 58 1.55 6.21 0.42
N ALA A 59 1.96 6.50 1.64
CA ALA A 59 1.27 7.47 2.48
C ALA A 59 1.22 8.84 1.81
N LYS A 60 2.33 9.28 1.24
CA LYS A 60 2.40 10.54 0.52
C LYS A 60 1.45 10.54 -0.68
N GLY A 61 1.44 9.45 -1.45
CA GLY A 61 0.57 9.34 -2.60
C GLY A 61 -0.91 9.36 -2.24
N LEU A 62 -1.25 8.82 -1.07
CA LEU A 62 -2.62 8.82 -0.56
C LEU A 62 -2.99 10.11 0.16
N GLY A 63 -2.01 10.92 0.55
CA GLY A 63 -2.26 12.13 1.33
C GLY A 63 -2.58 11.83 2.78
N VAL A 64 -2.02 10.78 3.34
CA VAL A 64 -2.23 10.37 4.74
C VAL A 64 -0.91 10.28 5.46
N SER A 65 -0.96 10.22 6.79
CA SER A 65 0.24 9.93 7.57
C SER A 65 0.58 8.44 7.45
N PRO A 66 1.88 8.06 7.54
CA PRO A 66 2.25 6.65 7.45
C PRO A 66 1.56 5.77 8.49
N GLY A 67 1.26 6.32 9.67
CA GLY A 67 0.57 5.58 10.73
C GLY A 67 -0.81 5.11 10.33
N GLU A 68 -1.47 5.81 9.41
CA GLU A 68 -2.80 5.40 8.96
C GLU A 68 -2.79 4.13 8.12
N LEU A 69 -1.62 3.73 7.62
CA LEU A 69 -1.47 2.48 6.88
C LEU A 69 -1.29 1.28 7.82
N LEU A 70 -1.06 1.50 9.08
CA LEU A 70 -0.89 0.47 10.08
C LEU A 70 -2.15 0.30 10.91
#